data_5c7c25ab51a3ed7f425118253710cf00
#
_entry.id   5c7c25ab51a3ed7f425118253710cf00
#
_cell.length_a   1.000
_cell.length_b   1.000
_cell.length_c   1.000
_cell.angle_alpha   90.00
_cell.angle_beta   90.00
_cell.angle_gamma   90.00
#
_symmetry.space_group_name_H-M   'P 1'
#
loop_
_entity.id
_entity.type
_entity.pdbx_description
1 polymer ?
#
loop_
_entity_poly.entity_id
_entity_poly.type
_entity_poly.pdbx_seq_one_letter_code
_entity_poly.pdbx_strand_id
1 'polypeptide(L)'
;VFYEKNIKWPGEYAYFRKNYERGIRPPYSGIYENDFYRDGMGCPIRAEIWGMILPLNPLIAASLSEIDGTLDHFGTSVYLEKFWAYMVSEAFGESDISVLIERAKSVLPQDSAAFEMVSDVTRWCEEFSDEKKIRSYIIGKYGHCDCTNALQNIGFTLCCLLKGGGDIIKTGVMACDFGFDTDCTAGNSGALLGLILGAKKLKELYGIDDCRYKVTLKYERRSDLVSDLADDTVKVGLHFLNNFAGAVKTVDGGKDEITLPPEPLVKIANYYDEPPYIASDEKITVRFGIENNSEKTIAGGLSGKENFECKLSAAKIAVEPKSAAEFFVEINCKRTEWLADKNIFAVKFEGKSGLTAERKFGVIGKRRYLVYGPFW
;
A
#
# COMPACT_ATOMS: atom_id res chain seq x y z
N VAL A 1 -13.20 -3.15 9.20
CA VAL A 1 -13.71 -4.55 9.15
C VAL A 1 -12.58 -5.52 9.43
N PHE A 2 -11.46 -5.50 8.68
CA PHE A 2 -10.33 -6.39 8.92
C PHE A 2 -9.77 -6.23 10.34
N TYR A 3 -9.56 -5.00 10.78
CA TYR A 3 -9.05 -4.66 12.11
C TYR A 3 -9.92 -5.19 13.25
N GLU A 4 -11.23 -5.15 13.09
CA GLU A 4 -12.19 -5.56 14.12
C GLU A 4 -12.44 -7.07 14.16
N LYS A 5 -12.35 -7.74 13.00
CA LYS A 5 -12.75 -9.14 12.83
C LYS A 5 -11.62 -10.14 13.06
N ASN A 6 -10.35 -9.72 12.99
CA ASN A 6 -9.23 -10.63 13.13
C ASN A 6 -8.63 -10.62 14.53
N ILE A 7 -8.42 -11.83 15.07
CA ILE A 7 -7.85 -12.03 16.40
C ILE A 7 -6.32 -12.20 16.30
N LYS A 8 -5.83 -12.78 15.18
CA LYS A 8 -4.41 -13.00 14.95
C LYS A 8 -3.95 -12.10 13.80
N TRP A 9 -2.82 -11.45 14.02
CA TRP A 9 -2.20 -10.51 13.10
C TRP A 9 -0.80 -11.03 12.78
N PRO A 10 -0.61 -11.70 11.64
CA PRO A 10 0.70 -12.19 11.24
C PRO A 10 1.57 -11.06 10.69
N GLY A 11 2.89 -11.23 10.84
CA GLY A 11 3.90 -10.46 10.13
C GLY A 11 3.70 -8.94 10.19
N GLU A 12 3.78 -8.33 9.03
CA GLU A 12 3.65 -6.90 8.78
C GLU A 12 2.35 -6.29 9.32
N TYR A 13 1.23 -7.01 9.26
CA TYR A 13 -0.05 -6.52 9.79
C TYR A 13 -0.02 -6.33 11.31
N ALA A 14 0.77 -7.12 12.03
CA ALA A 14 0.94 -6.93 13.47
C ALA A 14 1.70 -5.64 13.76
N TYR A 15 2.71 -5.29 12.96
CA TYR A 15 3.45 -4.04 13.07
C TYR A 15 2.59 -2.84 12.71
N PHE A 16 1.84 -2.92 11.60
CA PHE A 16 0.85 -1.91 11.26
C PHE A 16 -0.13 -1.67 12.42
N ARG A 17 -0.73 -2.73 12.96
CA ARG A 17 -1.66 -2.64 14.07
C ARG A 17 -1.03 -1.99 15.30
N LYS A 18 0.16 -2.45 15.70
CA LYS A 18 0.93 -1.86 16.80
C LYS A 18 1.10 -0.35 16.63
N ASN A 19 1.52 0.07 15.45
CA ASN A 19 1.74 1.47 15.13
C ASN A 19 0.42 2.25 15.05
N TYR A 20 -0.59 1.69 14.42
CA TYR A 20 -1.91 2.29 14.32
C TYR A 20 -2.58 2.50 15.68
N GLU A 21 -2.48 1.54 16.60
CA GLU A 21 -2.96 1.65 17.98
C GLU A 21 -2.22 2.73 18.78
N ARG A 22 -0.97 3.00 18.41
CA ARG A 22 -0.17 4.11 18.97
C ARG A 22 -0.49 5.46 18.33
N GLY A 23 -1.43 5.51 17.38
CA GLY A 23 -1.82 6.72 16.66
C GLY A 23 -0.88 7.11 15.52
N ILE A 24 0.13 6.26 15.19
CA ILE A 24 1.01 6.48 14.06
C ILE A 24 0.26 6.08 12.79
N ARG A 25 0.19 7.01 11.85
CA ARG A 25 -0.53 6.84 10.59
C ARG A 25 0.44 6.63 9.42
N PRO A 26 -0.05 6.09 8.29
CA PRO A 26 0.75 6.05 7.08
C PRO A 26 1.28 7.44 6.69
N PRO A 27 2.47 7.52 6.13
CA PRO A 27 3.40 6.41 5.82
C PRO A 27 4.22 5.92 7.01
N TYR A 28 4.21 6.62 8.15
CA TYR A 28 5.06 6.29 9.29
C TYR A 28 4.69 4.97 9.98
N SER A 29 3.45 4.48 9.82
CA SER A 29 3.06 3.16 10.31
C SER A 29 3.85 2.03 9.65
N GLY A 30 4.28 2.21 8.40
CA GLY A 30 5.13 1.27 7.68
C GLY A 30 6.63 1.40 8.01
N ILE A 31 7.03 2.52 8.64
CA ILE A 31 8.44 2.82 8.93
C ILE A 31 8.81 2.52 10.38
N TYR A 32 7.97 2.99 11.32
CA TYR A 32 8.32 3.02 12.72
C TYR A 32 8.46 1.64 13.35
N GLU A 33 9.64 1.34 13.90
CA GLU A 33 9.98 0.04 14.48
C GLU A 33 9.58 -1.15 13.57
N ASN A 34 9.79 -1.02 12.26
CA ASN A 34 9.40 -1.99 11.26
C ASN A 34 10.56 -2.35 10.31
N ASP A 35 11.77 -2.40 10.84
CA ASP A 35 12.98 -2.66 10.04
C ASP A 35 12.99 -4.03 9.38
N PHE A 36 12.24 -5.00 9.91
CA PHE A 36 12.19 -6.36 9.40
C PHE A 36 11.21 -6.52 8.23
N TYR A 37 9.98 -5.99 8.35
CA TYR A 37 8.93 -6.25 7.35
C TYR A 37 8.81 -5.17 6.27
N ARG A 38 9.32 -3.96 6.51
CA ARG A 38 9.10 -2.81 5.60
C ARG A 38 9.55 -3.04 4.14
N ASP A 39 10.52 -3.96 3.94
CA ASP A 39 11.08 -4.28 2.63
C ASP A 39 10.63 -5.67 2.11
N GLY A 40 9.60 -6.26 2.74
CA GLY A 40 9.09 -7.61 2.43
C GLY A 40 8.17 -7.69 1.22
N MET A 41 7.93 -8.93 0.77
CA MET A 41 7.03 -9.25 -0.34
C MET A 41 5.55 -9.03 -0.01
N GLY A 42 5.17 -8.90 1.26
CA GLY A 42 3.79 -8.68 1.68
C GLY A 42 3.11 -7.47 1.03
N CYS A 43 3.89 -6.53 0.53
CA CYS A 43 3.43 -5.36 -0.22
C CYS A 43 3.22 -5.71 -1.71
N PRO A 44 4.22 -6.12 -2.50
CA PRO A 44 4.01 -6.43 -3.92
C PRO A 44 3.00 -7.54 -4.21
N ILE A 45 2.89 -8.57 -3.33
CA ILE A 45 1.97 -9.70 -3.58
C ILE A 45 0.49 -9.35 -3.45
N ARG A 46 0.12 -8.21 -2.92
CA ARG A 46 -1.27 -7.75 -2.85
C ARG A 46 -1.61 -6.67 -3.87
N ALA A 47 -0.64 -6.31 -4.71
CA ALA A 47 -0.80 -5.27 -5.73
C ALA A 47 -1.77 -5.65 -6.84
N GLU A 48 -1.96 -6.95 -7.10
CA GLU A 48 -2.83 -7.45 -8.17
C GLU A 48 -4.24 -6.88 -8.10
N ILE A 49 -4.81 -6.77 -6.91
CA ILE A 49 -6.18 -6.26 -6.75
C ILE A 49 -6.32 -4.84 -7.30
N TRP A 50 -5.32 -3.98 -7.10
CA TRP A 50 -5.33 -2.60 -7.57
C TRP A 50 -5.30 -2.52 -9.10
N GLY A 51 -4.48 -3.37 -9.74
CA GLY A 51 -4.48 -3.51 -11.19
C GLY A 51 -5.78 -4.10 -11.75
N MET A 52 -6.33 -5.12 -11.08
CA MET A 52 -7.54 -5.83 -11.52
C MET A 52 -8.80 -4.98 -11.44
N ILE A 53 -8.94 -4.12 -10.43
CA ILE A 53 -10.10 -3.21 -10.31
C ILE A 53 -9.98 -1.95 -11.16
N LEU A 54 -8.83 -1.71 -11.76
CA LEU A 54 -8.52 -0.54 -12.59
C LEU A 54 -7.88 -0.95 -13.93
N PRO A 55 -8.55 -1.80 -14.73
CA PRO A 55 -8.03 -2.22 -16.03
C PRO A 55 -7.75 -1.02 -16.92
N LEU A 56 -6.58 -1.00 -17.56
CA LEU A 56 -6.10 0.07 -18.46
C LEU A 56 -6.01 1.47 -17.82
N ASN A 57 -5.89 1.52 -16.49
CA ASN A 57 -5.66 2.74 -15.73
C ASN A 57 -4.42 2.61 -14.81
N PRO A 58 -3.24 2.30 -15.38
CA PRO A 58 -2.08 1.86 -14.63
C PRO A 58 -1.54 2.91 -13.63
N LEU A 59 -1.62 4.20 -13.97
CA LEU A 59 -1.16 5.26 -13.06
C LEU A 59 -2.06 5.40 -11.82
N ILE A 60 -3.37 5.22 -11.99
CA ILE A 60 -4.31 5.24 -10.86
C ILE A 60 -4.12 3.99 -10.00
N ALA A 61 -3.97 2.80 -10.63
CA ALA A 61 -3.67 1.56 -9.93
C ALA A 61 -2.39 1.68 -9.07
N ALA A 62 -1.31 2.21 -9.65
CA ALA A 62 -0.05 2.46 -8.95
C ALA A 62 -0.21 3.45 -7.78
N SER A 63 -1.01 4.51 -7.95
CA SER A 63 -1.23 5.49 -6.89
C SER A 63 -2.04 4.93 -5.71
N LEU A 64 -3.05 4.08 -6.00
CA LEU A 64 -3.84 3.44 -4.93
C LEU A 64 -3.04 2.36 -4.21
N SER A 65 -2.23 1.60 -4.93
CA SER A 65 -1.33 0.60 -4.32
C SER A 65 -0.30 1.26 -3.41
N GLU A 66 0.23 2.44 -3.75
CA GLU A 66 1.12 3.20 -2.87
C GLU A 66 0.45 3.56 -1.53
N ILE A 67 -0.83 3.95 -1.56
CA ILE A 67 -1.60 4.23 -0.34
C ILE A 67 -1.74 2.98 0.51
N ASP A 68 -2.00 1.83 -0.11
CA ASP A 68 -2.08 0.54 0.57
C ASP A 68 -0.72 0.12 1.14
N GLY A 69 0.32 0.15 0.31
CA GLY A 69 1.67 -0.26 0.70
C GLY A 69 2.23 0.49 1.89
N THR A 70 1.98 1.79 1.97
CA THR A 70 2.46 2.62 3.08
C THR A 70 1.80 2.33 4.44
N LEU A 71 0.78 1.46 4.50
CA LEU A 71 0.22 1.02 5.78
C LEU A 71 1.28 0.30 6.64
N ASP A 72 2.02 -0.62 6.03
CA ASP A 72 2.90 -1.57 6.71
C ASP A 72 4.27 -1.77 6.06
N HIS A 73 4.52 -1.12 4.91
CA HIS A 73 5.80 -1.16 4.19
C HIS A 73 6.30 0.25 3.87
N PHE A 74 7.54 0.32 3.36
CA PHE A 74 8.14 1.60 2.98
C PHE A 74 9.22 1.43 1.89
N GLY A 75 9.48 2.52 1.15
CA GLY A 75 10.59 2.58 0.20
C GLY A 75 10.50 1.55 -0.92
N THR A 76 11.51 0.70 -1.04
CA THR A 76 11.67 -0.24 -2.16
C THR A 76 10.47 -1.16 -2.35
N SER A 77 9.91 -1.71 -1.27
CA SER A 77 8.75 -2.61 -1.36
C SER A 77 7.50 -1.89 -1.90
N VAL A 78 7.25 -0.66 -1.44
CA VAL A 78 6.14 0.18 -1.95
C VAL A 78 6.37 0.55 -3.42
N TYR A 79 7.61 0.86 -3.83
CA TYR A 79 7.90 1.12 -5.24
C TYR A 79 7.60 -0.11 -6.12
N LEU A 80 7.96 -1.30 -5.64
CA LEU A 80 7.68 -2.56 -6.35
C LEU A 80 6.20 -2.92 -6.37
N GLU A 81 5.43 -2.55 -5.35
CA GLU A 81 3.96 -2.66 -5.36
C GLU A 81 3.35 -1.77 -6.45
N LYS A 82 3.75 -0.50 -6.52
CA LYS A 82 3.32 0.44 -7.58
C LYS A 82 3.64 -0.11 -8.97
N PHE A 83 4.86 -0.60 -9.15
CA PHE A 83 5.33 -1.21 -10.38
C PHE A 83 4.46 -2.42 -10.77
N TRP A 84 4.18 -3.29 -9.82
CA TRP A 84 3.38 -4.50 -10.06
C TRP A 84 1.91 -4.18 -10.35
N ALA A 85 1.29 -3.28 -9.59
CA ALA A 85 -0.06 -2.80 -9.86
C ALA A 85 -0.20 -2.17 -11.25
N TYR A 86 0.81 -1.40 -11.69
CA TYR A 86 0.88 -0.86 -13.05
C TYR A 86 0.87 -1.98 -14.10
N MET A 87 1.78 -2.96 -13.96
CA MET A 87 1.86 -4.09 -14.90
C MET A 87 0.53 -4.85 -15.00
N VAL A 88 -0.10 -5.16 -13.88
CA VAL A 88 -1.38 -5.89 -13.86
C VAL A 88 -2.49 -5.08 -14.53
N SER A 89 -2.56 -3.78 -14.29
CA SER A 89 -3.55 -2.90 -14.94
C SER A 89 -3.37 -2.82 -16.45
N GLU A 90 -2.14 -2.69 -16.92
CA GLU A 90 -1.79 -2.58 -18.35
C GLU A 90 -1.98 -3.92 -19.08
N ALA A 91 -1.82 -5.05 -18.39
CA ALA A 91 -1.92 -6.40 -18.95
C ALA A 91 -3.32 -6.77 -19.48
N PHE A 92 -4.34 -5.99 -19.17
CA PHE A 92 -5.65 -6.13 -19.83
C PHE A 92 -5.63 -5.77 -21.34
N GLY A 93 -4.64 -5.00 -21.79
CA GLY A 93 -4.51 -4.59 -23.18
C GLY A 93 -3.17 -4.95 -23.83
N GLU A 94 -2.19 -5.36 -23.04
CA GLU A 94 -0.84 -5.72 -23.51
C GLU A 94 -0.47 -7.12 -22.99
N SER A 95 0.09 -7.93 -23.84
CA SER A 95 0.50 -9.31 -23.50
C SER A 95 2.01 -9.53 -23.52
N ASP A 96 2.77 -8.59 -24.07
CA ASP A 96 4.23 -8.66 -24.10
C ASP A 96 4.81 -8.22 -22.75
N ILE A 97 5.43 -9.18 -22.07
CA ILE A 97 6.02 -8.97 -20.75
C ILE A 97 7.11 -7.90 -20.76
N SER A 98 7.93 -7.85 -21.82
CA SER A 98 9.01 -6.87 -21.93
C SER A 98 8.45 -5.44 -22.06
N VAL A 99 7.38 -5.28 -22.83
CA VAL A 99 6.66 -4.01 -22.97
C VAL A 99 6.01 -3.58 -21.68
N LEU A 100 5.37 -4.52 -20.97
CA LEU A 100 4.76 -4.24 -19.66
C LEU A 100 5.80 -3.75 -18.65
N ILE A 101 6.94 -4.44 -18.54
CA ILE A 101 8.04 -4.07 -17.65
C ILE A 101 8.56 -2.66 -17.99
N GLU A 102 8.85 -2.39 -19.28
CA GLU A 102 9.42 -1.10 -19.68
C GLU A 102 8.47 0.07 -19.38
N ARG A 103 7.17 -0.10 -19.64
CA ARG A 103 6.17 0.92 -19.31
C ARG A 103 6.03 1.13 -17.80
N ALA A 104 6.03 0.04 -17.03
CA ALA A 104 5.88 0.10 -15.57
C ALA A 104 7.09 0.75 -14.87
N LYS A 105 8.29 0.74 -15.45
CA LYS A 105 9.45 1.48 -14.93
C LYS A 105 9.17 2.97 -14.74
N SER A 106 8.19 3.54 -15.45
CA SER A 106 7.82 4.96 -15.35
C SER A 106 7.34 5.37 -13.96
N VAL A 107 6.86 4.45 -13.13
CA VAL A 107 6.41 4.75 -11.76
C VAL A 107 7.47 4.52 -10.69
N LEU A 108 8.67 4.06 -11.09
CA LEU A 108 9.80 3.88 -10.18
C LEU A 108 10.67 5.15 -10.14
N PRO A 109 11.12 5.60 -8.95
CA PRO A 109 12.15 6.63 -8.88
C PRO A 109 13.44 6.14 -9.56
N GLN A 110 13.99 6.96 -10.45
CA GLN A 110 15.15 6.57 -11.28
C GLN A 110 16.42 6.28 -10.48
N ASP A 111 16.55 6.86 -9.30
CA ASP A 111 17.65 6.67 -8.37
C ASP A 111 17.40 5.57 -7.33
N SER A 112 16.30 4.80 -7.48
CA SER A 112 15.95 3.73 -6.55
C SER A 112 16.60 2.40 -6.91
N ALA A 113 16.87 1.57 -5.89
CA ALA A 113 17.31 0.19 -6.07
C ALA A 113 16.29 -0.65 -6.84
N ALA A 114 14.99 -0.32 -6.77
CA ALA A 114 13.95 -0.97 -7.55
C ALA A 114 14.12 -0.72 -9.06
N PHE A 115 14.37 0.52 -9.47
CA PHE A 115 14.61 0.87 -10.87
C PHE A 115 15.88 0.20 -11.41
N GLU A 116 16.95 0.22 -10.61
CA GLU A 116 18.22 -0.43 -10.96
C GLU A 116 18.03 -1.95 -11.14
N MET A 117 17.36 -2.60 -10.19
CA MET A 117 17.09 -4.04 -10.23
C MET A 117 16.27 -4.44 -11.47
N VAL A 118 15.17 -3.75 -11.74
CA VAL A 118 14.32 -4.03 -12.91
C VAL A 118 15.12 -3.87 -14.19
N SER A 119 15.93 -2.83 -14.32
CA SER A 119 16.77 -2.58 -15.49
C SER A 119 17.85 -3.64 -15.68
N ASP A 120 18.53 -4.05 -14.61
CA ASP A 120 19.55 -5.08 -14.65
C ASP A 120 18.97 -6.46 -15.01
N VAL A 121 17.86 -6.85 -14.37
CA VAL A 121 17.24 -8.16 -14.66
C VAL A 121 16.77 -8.23 -16.11
N THR A 122 16.15 -7.18 -16.63
CA THR A 122 15.73 -7.12 -18.04
C THR A 122 16.94 -7.30 -18.96
N ARG A 123 18.01 -6.54 -18.74
CA ARG A 123 19.26 -6.62 -19.50
C ARG A 123 19.89 -8.03 -19.41
N TRP A 124 19.99 -8.60 -18.21
CA TRP A 124 20.56 -9.95 -18.04
C TRP A 124 19.71 -11.02 -18.74
N CYS A 125 18.39 -10.86 -18.79
CA CYS A 125 17.52 -11.74 -19.54
C CYS A 125 17.73 -11.63 -21.05
N GLU A 126 18.12 -10.49 -21.58
CA GLU A 126 18.50 -10.31 -22.99
C GLU A 126 19.89 -10.91 -23.28
N GLU A 127 20.86 -10.68 -22.40
CA GLU A 127 22.25 -11.09 -22.57
C GLU A 127 22.48 -12.60 -22.39
N PHE A 128 21.73 -13.24 -21.47
CA PHE A 128 21.98 -14.63 -21.08
C PHE A 128 20.74 -15.51 -21.33
N SER A 129 20.99 -16.71 -21.89
CA SER A 129 19.95 -17.75 -22.02
C SER A 129 19.77 -18.60 -20.78
N ASP A 130 20.80 -18.71 -19.92
CA ASP A 130 20.81 -19.53 -18.71
C ASP A 130 20.19 -18.76 -17.53
N GLU A 131 18.98 -19.14 -17.15
CA GLU A 131 18.23 -18.55 -16.05
C GLU A 131 18.89 -18.75 -14.68
N LYS A 132 19.66 -19.83 -14.48
CA LYS A 132 20.40 -20.07 -13.23
C LYS A 132 21.57 -19.09 -13.08
N LYS A 133 22.20 -18.71 -14.18
CA LYS A 133 23.21 -17.66 -14.18
C LYS A 133 22.59 -16.31 -13.82
N ILE A 134 21.44 -15.98 -14.41
CA ILE A 134 20.72 -14.73 -14.10
C ILE A 134 20.32 -14.70 -12.63
N ARG A 135 19.77 -15.82 -12.09
CA ARG A 135 19.49 -15.98 -10.66
C ARG A 135 20.71 -15.68 -9.79
N SER A 136 21.87 -16.19 -10.17
CA SER A 136 23.13 -15.94 -9.43
C SER A 136 23.52 -14.47 -9.43
N TYR A 137 23.28 -13.74 -10.52
CA TYR A 137 23.50 -12.29 -10.56
C TYR A 137 22.51 -11.51 -9.69
N ILE A 138 21.23 -11.91 -9.71
CA ILE A 138 20.23 -11.30 -8.82
C ILE A 138 20.64 -11.47 -7.35
N ILE A 139 21.03 -12.69 -6.94
CA ILE A 139 21.48 -12.95 -5.57
C ILE A 139 22.76 -12.17 -5.26
N GLY A 140 23.72 -12.15 -6.20
CA GLY A 140 25.01 -11.48 -5.99
C GLY A 140 24.89 -9.97 -5.77
N LYS A 141 23.89 -9.33 -6.39
CA LYS A 141 23.73 -7.87 -6.30
C LYS A 141 22.57 -7.44 -5.40
N TYR A 142 21.46 -8.16 -5.40
CA TYR A 142 20.23 -7.81 -4.72
C TYR A 142 19.79 -8.82 -3.65
N GLY A 143 20.60 -9.84 -3.40
CA GLY A 143 20.31 -10.89 -2.42
C GLY A 143 20.25 -10.36 -1.00
N HIS A 144 19.33 -10.90 -0.22
CA HIS A 144 19.10 -10.53 1.17
C HIS A 144 18.97 -11.78 2.04
N CYS A 145 19.34 -11.71 3.32
CA CYS A 145 19.23 -12.83 4.25
C CYS A 145 17.77 -13.16 4.61
N ASP A 146 16.86 -12.18 4.53
CA ASP A 146 15.44 -12.42 4.64
C ASP A 146 14.92 -13.00 3.32
N CYS A 147 14.38 -14.24 3.38
CA CYS A 147 13.86 -14.91 2.20
C CYS A 147 12.68 -14.18 1.56
N THR A 148 11.97 -13.33 2.31
CA THR A 148 10.82 -12.58 1.84
C THR A 148 11.14 -11.18 1.30
N ASN A 149 12.42 -10.79 1.22
CA ASN A 149 12.80 -9.46 0.72
C ASN A 149 12.26 -9.21 -0.70
N ALA A 150 11.55 -8.09 -0.88
CA ALA A 150 10.84 -7.77 -2.12
C ALA A 150 11.78 -7.58 -3.32
N LEU A 151 12.96 -6.96 -3.11
CA LEU A 151 13.87 -6.62 -4.21
C LEU A 151 14.37 -7.87 -4.95
N GLN A 152 14.86 -8.87 -4.20
CA GLN A 152 15.34 -10.12 -4.80
C GLN A 152 14.19 -10.95 -5.40
N ASN A 153 13.05 -11.03 -4.71
CA ASN A 153 11.94 -11.90 -5.15
C ASN A 153 11.21 -11.33 -6.37
N ILE A 154 11.01 -10.02 -6.48
CA ILE A 154 10.51 -9.41 -7.72
C ILE A 154 11.53 -9.57 -8.85
N GLY A 155 12.84 -9.48 -8.56
CA GLY A 155 13.87 -9.81 -9.53
C GLY A 155 13.73 -11.24 -10.09
N PHE A 156 13.47 -12.21 -9.22
CA PHE A 156 13.18 -13.59 -9.64
C PHE A 156 11.89 -13.69 -10.45
N THR A 157 10.82 -13.04 -10.00
CA THR A 157 9.53 -13.00 -10.70
C THR A 157 9.70 -12.51 -12.15
N LEU A 158 10.42 -11.39 -12.34
CA LEU A 158 10.66 -10.81 -13.66
C LEU A 158 11.50 -11.75 -14.55
N CYS A 159 12.55 -12.36 -13.99
CA CYS A 159 13.36 -13.32 -14.71
C CYS A 159 12.50 -14.53 -15.16
N CYS A 160 11.67 -15.07 -14.27
CA CYS A 160 10.79 -16.20 -14.58
C CYS A 160 9.76 -15.87 -15.66
N LEU A 161 9.17 -14.68 -15.62
CA LEU A 161 8.25 -14.20 -16.65
C LEU A 161 8.91 -14.06 -18.01
N LEU A 162 10.10 -13.44 -18.06
CA LEU A 162 10.86 -13.22 -19.31
C LEU A 162 11.40 -14.52 -19.92
N LYS A 163 11.76 -15.52 -19.10
CA LYS A 163 12.32 -16.80 -19.55
C LYS A 163 11.30 -17.93 -19.65
N GLY A 164 10.12 -17.76 -19.05
CA GLY A 164 9.05 -18.76 -19.07
C GLY A 164 8.35 -18.92 -20.41
N GLY A 165 8.43 -17.90 -21.30
CA GLY A 165 7.84 -17.95 -22.64
C GLY A 165 6.30 -17.93 -22.64
N GLY A 166 5.67 -17.34 -21.61
CA GLY A 166 4.21 -17.28 -21.46
C GLY A 166 3.57 -18.58 -20.97
N ASP A 167 4.36 -19.63 -20.70
CA ASP A 167 3.86 -20.88 -20.12
C ASP A 167 3.77 -20.76 -18.59
N ILE A 168 2.56 -20.84 -18.05
CA ILE A 168 2.29 -20.66 -16.62
C ILE A 168 2.94 -21.73 -15.75
N ILE A 169 2.97 -22.99 -16.24
CA ILE A 169 3.55 -24.11 -15.48
C ILE A 169 5.08 -24.00 -15.49
N LYS A 170 5.68 -23.79 -16.65
CA LYS A 170 7.13 -23.61 -16.77
C LYS A 170 7.61 -22.42 -15.91
N THR A 171 6.90 -21.29 -15.95
CA THR A 171 7.22 -20.11 -15.16
C THR A 171 7.11 -20.39 -13.67
N GLY A 172 6.03 -21.04 -13.22
CA GLY A 172 5.83 -21.41 -11.83
C GLY A 172 6.87 -22.39 -11.31
N VAL A 173 7.23 -23.42 -12.09
CA VAL A 173 8.32 -24.36 -11.74
C VAL A 173 9.64 -23.64 -11.58
N MET A 174 9.98 -22.75 -12.51
CA MET A 174 11.21 -21.96 -12.45
C MET A 174 11.22 -21.06 -11.19
N ALA A 175 10.09 -20.44 -10.85
CA ALA A 175 9.97 -19.64 -9.63
C ALA A 175 10.21 -20.48 -8.36
N CYS A 176 9.69 -21.72 -8.32
CA CYS A 176 9.96 -22.65 -7.22
C CYS A 176 11.44 -23.07 -7.17
N ASP A 177 12.06 -23.33 -8.32
CA ASP A 177 13.48 -23.73 -8.40
C ASP A 177 14.43 -22.59 -7.99
N PHE A 178 14.01 -21.34 -8.13
CA PHE A 178 14.79 -20.19 -7.69
C PHE A 178 14.91 -20.08 -6.18
N GLY A 179 13.96 -20.65 -5.42
CA GLY A 179 13.97 -20.64 -3.97
C GLY A 179 13.54 -19.29 -3.37
N PHE A 180 13.87 -19.08 -2.11
CA PHE A 180 13.46 -17.92 -1.31
C PHE A 180 11.95 -17.87 -1.09
N ASP A 181 11.25 -16.83 -1.49
CA ASP A 181 9.80 -16.66 -1.32
C ASP A 181 9.03 -17.22 -2.53
N THR A 182 9.06 -18.55 -2.65
CA THR A 182 8.62 -19.26 -3.86
C THR A 182 7.12 -19.18 -4.13
N ASP A 183 6.30 -19.15 -3.10
CA ASP A 183 4.85 -19.02 -3.21
C ASP A 183 4.47 -17.62 -3.69
N CYS A 184 5.14 -16.58 -3.20
CA CYS A 184 4.93 -15.22 -3.67
C CYS A 184 5.41 -15.03 -5.12
N THR A 185 6.62 -15.48 -5.46
CA THR A 185 7.16 -15.34 -6.83
C THR A 185 6.35 -16.13 -7.86
N ALA A 186 5.94 -17.36 -7.54
CA ALA A 186 5.06 -18.16 -8.39
C ALA A 186 3.65 -17.57 -8.46
N GLY A 187 3.12 -17.06 -7.34
CA GLY A 187 1.82 -16.41 -7.25
C GLY A 187 1.71 -15.16 -8.13
N ASN A 188 2.64 -14.21 -7.99
CA ASN A 188 2.70 -13.02 -8.84
C ASN A 188 2.81 -13.40 -10.33
N SER A 189 3.73 -14.32 -10.67
CA SER A 189 3.91 -14.76 -12.05
C SER A 189 2.64 -15.40 -12.61
N GLY A 190 2.01 -16.27 -11.81
CA GLY A 190 0.77 -16.94 -12.16
C GLY A 190 -0.41 -16.00 -12.32
N ALA A 191 -0.52 -14.98 -11.47
CA ALA A 191 -1.57 -13.97 -11.55
C ALA A 191 -1.47 -13.16 -12.84
N LEU A 192 -0.29 -12.66 -13.19
CA LEU A 192 -0.08 -11.89 -14.42
C LEU A 192 -0.30 -12.73 -15.68
N LEU A 193 0.29 -13.93 -15.76
CA LEU A 193 0.09 -14.83 -16.90
C LEU A 193 -1.36 -15.31 -17.00
N GLY A 194 -2.00 -15.60 -15.86
CA GLY A 194 -3.39 -15.99 -15.81
C GLY A 194 -4.34 -14.90 -16.34
N LEU A 195 -4.05 -13.63 -16.01
CA LEU A 195 -4.76 -12.48 -16.56
C LEU A 195 -4.59 -12.38 -18.09
N ILE A 196 -3.35 -12.49 -18.59
CA ILE A 196 -3.04 -12.41 -20.04
C ILE A 196 -3.70 -13.56 -20.81
N LEU A 197 -3.66 -14.78 -20.27
CA LEU A 197 -4.26 -15.95 -20.90
C LEU A 197 -5.78 -15.94 -20.84
N GLY A 198 -6.34 -15.51 -19.70
CA GLY A 198 -7.78 -15.56 -19.41
C GLY A 198 -8.28 -16.95 -19.05
N ALA A 199 -9.39 -17.02 -18.33
CA ALA A 199 -9.95 -18.24 -17.78
C ALA A 199 -10.22 -19.34 -18.81
N LYS A 200 -10.66 -18.97 -20.02
CA LYS A 200 -10.94 -19.94 -21.10
C LYS A 200 -9.67 -20.69 -21.53
N LYS A 201 -8.58 -19.99 -21.79
CA LYS A 201 -7.31 -20.62 -22.18
C LYS A 201 -6.69 -21.41 -21.04
N LEU A 202 -6.80 -20.94 -19.79
CA LEU A 202 -6.35 -21.69 -18.61
C LEU A 202 -7.02 -23.05 -18.52
N LYS A 203 -8.34 -23.11 -18.75
CA LYS A 203 -9.09 -24.38 -18.80
C LYS A 203 -8.67 -25.24 -19.97
N GLU A 204 -8.57 -24.68 -21.17
CA GLU A 204 -8.23 -25.41 -22.40
C GLU A 204 -6.79 -25.99 -22.38
N LEU A 205 -5.82 -25.21 -21.93
CA LEU A 205 -4.40 -25.59 -22.00
C LEU A 205 -3.94 -26.40 -20.78
N TYR A 206 -4.46 -26.10 -19.61
CA TYR A 206 -3.93 -26.62 -18.34
C TYR A 206 -4.97 -27.37 -17.51
N GLY A 207 -6.23 -27.43 -17.97
CA GLY A 207 -7.32 -28.05 -17.20
C GLY A 207 -7.68 -27.29 -15.92
N ILE A 208 -7.21 -26.04 -15.78
CA ILE A 208 -7.53 -25.20 -14.61
C ILE A 208 -8.97 -24.69 -14.80
N ASP A 209 -9.85 -25.15 -13.95
CA ASP A 209 -11.25 -24.74 -13.88
C ASP A 209 -11.49 -23.91 -12.62
N ASP A 210 -12.77 -23.64 -12.32
CA ASP A 210 -13.13 -22.90 -11.12
C ASP A 210 -12.64 -23.62 -9.85
N CYS A 211 -12.01 -22.87 -8.98
CA CYS A 211 -11.39 -23.39 -7.77
C CYS A 211 -12.08 -22.84 -6.52
N ARG A 212 -11.98 -23.60 -5.43
CA ARG A 212 -12.39 -23.12 -4.11
C ARG A 212 -11.17 -22.60 -3.36
N TYR A 213 -11.33 -21.44 -2.71
CA TYR A 213 -10.31 -20.90 -1.83
C TYR A 213 -10.76 -20.96 -0.38
N LYS A 214 -9.81 -20.97 0.54
CA LYS A 214 -10.08 -20.92 1.97
C LYS A 214 -9.37 -19.74 2.58
N VAL A 215 -10.14 -18.88 3.24
CA VAL A 215 -9.59 -17.80 4.07
C VAL A 215 -9.81 -18.09 5.54
N THR A 216 -8.81 -17.80 6.37
CA THR A 216 -8.89 -17.96 7.82
C THR A 216 -9.46 -16.73 8.53
N LEU A 217 -9.82 -15.71 7.77
CA LEU A 217 -10.42 -14.48 8.27
C LEU A 217 -11.85 -14.73 8.73
N LYS A 218 -12.26 -14.11 9.82
CA LYS A 218 -13.66 -14.05 10.25
C LYS A 218 -14.43 -13.06 9.37
N TYR A 219 -14.59 -13.44 8.13
CA TYR A 219 -15.28 -12.64 7.11
C TYR A 219 -16.31 -13.53 6.41
N GLU A 220 -17.57 -13.15 6.49
CA GLU A 220 -18.64 -13.88 5.81
C GLU A 220 -18.63 -13.49 4.33
N ARG A 221 -18.39 -14.46 3.49
CA ARG A 221 -18.58 -14.37 2.04
C ARG A 221 -19.73 -15.26 1.61
N ARG A 222 -20.40 -14.89 0.52
CA ARG A 222 -21.50 -15.66 -0.06
C ARG A 222 -21.03 -16.99 -0.63
N SER A 223 -19.77 -17.07 -1.04
CA SER A 223 -19.19 -18.22 -1.71
C SER A 223 -17.67 -18.27 -1.47
N ASP A 224 -17.09 -19.45 -1.65
CA ASP A 224 -15.66 -19.72 -1.65
C ASP A 224 -15.10 -20.03 -3.06
N LEU A 225 -15.90 -19.82 -4.11
CA LEU A 225 -15.48 -19.98 -5.50
C LEU A 225 -14.67 -18.79 -6.00
N VAL A 226 -13.63 -19.06 -6.79
CA VAL A 226 -12.80 -18.03 -7.42
C VAL A 226 -13.60 -17.22 -8.43
N SER A 227 -14.54 -17.83 -9.17
CA SER A 227 -15.45 -17.14 -10.09
C SER A 227 -16.29 -16.06 -9.38
N ASP A 228 -16.86 -16.38 -8.20
CA ASP A 228 -17.63 -15.41 -7.41
C ASP A 228 -16.72 -14.29 -6.84
N LEU A 229 -15.46 -14.60 -6.55
CA LEU A 229 -14.47 -13.56 -6.16
C LEU A 229 -14.16 -12.65 -7.35
N ALA A 230 -14.03 -13.19 -8.56
CA ALA A 230 -13.82 -12.43 -9.78
C ALA A 230 -15.00 -11.49 -10.05
N ASP A 231 -16.23 -11.98 -9.92
CA ASP A 231 -17.44 -11.17 -10.06
C ASP A 231 -17.51 -10.02 -9.06
N ASP A 232 -17.15 -10.28 -7.79
CA ASP A 232 -17.07 -9.23 -6.77
C ASP A 232 -15.95 -8.20 -7.11
N THR A 233 -14.82 -8.66 -7.64
CA THR A 233 -13.73 -7.78 -8.11
C THR A 233 -14.19 -6.89 -9.26
N VAL A 234 -14.93 -7.44 -10.23
CA VAL A 234 -15.52 -6.65 -11.33
C VAL A 234 -16.49 -5.59 -10.81
N LYS A 235 -17.38 -5.94 -9.86
CA LYS A 235 -18.31 -4.97 -9.26
C LYS A 235 -17.58 -3.81 -8.58
N VAL A 236 -16.53 -4.12 -7.80
CA VAL A 236 -15.70 -3.10 -7.16
C VAL A 236 -15.00 -2.24 -8.21
N GLY A 237 -14.42 -2.86 -9.24
CA GLY A 237 -13.79 -2.16 -10.35
C GLY A 237 -14.75 -1.18 -11.05
N LEU A 238 -15.93 -1.64 -11.42
CA LEU A 238 -16.97 -0.79 -12.05
C LEU A 238 -17.35 0.40 -11.15
N HIS A 239 -17.45 0.17 -9.84
CA HIS A 239 -17.70 1.25 -8.88
C HIS A 239 -16.58 2.30 -8.88
N PHE A 240 -15.33 1.87 -8.83
CA PHE A 240 -14.18 2.77 -8.93
C PHE A 240 -14.18 3.54 -10.25
N LEU A 241 -14.37 2.85 -11.37
CA LEU A 241 -14.39 3.45 -12.70
C LEU A 241 -15.48 4.52 -12.83
N ASN A 242 -16.66 4.27 -12.29
CA ASN A 242 -17.78 5.22 -12.33
C ASN A 242 -17.55 6.48 -11.49
N ASN A 243 -16.76 6.38 -10.40
CA ASN A 243 -16.51 7.49 -9.48
C ASN A 243 -15.25 8.30 -9.80
N PHE A 244 -14.28 7.69 -10.49
CA PHE A 244 -13.12 8.38 -11.03
C PHE A 244 -13.33 8.85 -12.48
N ALA A 245 -14.56 8.97 -12.89
CA ALA A 245 -15.06 9.08 -14.25
C ALA A 245 -14.72 10.36 -15.03
N GLY A 246 -13.48 10.75 -15.08
CA GLY A 246 -13.03 11.62 -16.19
C GLY A 246 -12.31 10.85 -17.31
N ALA A 247 -11.90 9.61 -17.06
CA ALA A 247 -10.90 8.92 -17.89
C ALA A 247 -11.28 7.50 -18.35
N VAL A 248 -12.45 6.94 -17.98
CA VAL A 248 -12.73 5.53 -18.21
C VAL A 248 -13.92 5.29 -19.13
N LYS A 249 -13.69 4.49 -20.18
CA LYS A 249 -14.78 3.90 -20.97
C LYS A 249 -15.38 2.73 -20.17
N THR A 250 -16.64 2.88 -19.75
CA THR A 250 -17.41 1.83 -19.08
C THR A 250 -17.67 0.68 -20.03
N VAL A 251 -17.40 -0.53 -19.57
CA VAL A 251 -17.97 -1.76 -20.14
C VAL A 251 -19.30 -1.99 -19.44
N ASP A 252 -20.36 -2.23 -20.22
CA ASP A 252 -21.72 -2.47 -19.73
C ASP A 252 -21.74 -3.62 -18.71
N GLY A 253 -22.09 -3.34 -17.47
CA GLY A 253 -22.19 -4.31 -16.39
C GLY A 253 -23.10 -3.83 -15.27
N GLY A 254 -23.91 -4.70 -14.79
CA GLY A 254 -25.05 -4.63 -13.88
C GLY A 254 -25.09 -3.58 -12.76
N LYS A 255 -26.31 -3.23 -12.43
CA LYS A 255 -26.75 -2.17 -11.50
C LYS A 255 -26.66 -2.55 -10.01
N ASP A 256 -25.51 -2.90 -9.49
CA ASP A 256 -25.36 -2.96 -8.04
C ASP A 256 -24.58 -1.71 -7.57
N GLU A 257 -25.31 -0.68 -7.13
CA GLU A 257 -24.73 0.54 -6.56
C GLU A 257 -24.11 0.24 -5.19
N ILE A 258 -22.79 0.33 -5.12
CA ILE A 258 -22.08 0.46 -3.83
C ILE A 258 -22.15 1.93 -3.45
N THR A 259 -22.98 2.27 -2.47
CA THR A 259 -23.06 3.63 -1.95
C THR A 259 -21.90 3.85 -0.97
N LEU A 260 -20.89 4.61 -1.38
CA LEU A 260 -19.88 5.10 -0.42
C LEU A 260 -20.51 6.14 0.50
N PRO A 261 -20.10 6.20 1.78
CA PRO A 261 -20.51 7.29 2.63
C PRO A 261 -20.07 8.63 1.99
N PRO A 262 -20.90 9.66 2.04
CA PRO A 262 -20.56 10.96 1.47
C PRO A 262 -19.27 11.48 2.12
N GLU A 263 -18.42 12.12 1.32
CA GLU A 263 -17.24 12.78 1.85
C GLU A 263 -17.64 13.83 2.90
N PRO A 264 -16.91 13.88 4.02
CA PRO A 264 -17.21 14.87 5.04
C PRO A 264 -16.99 16.29 4.47
N LEU A 265 -17.92 17.20 4.76
CA LEU A 265 -17.83 18.58 4.29
C LEU A 265 -16.58 19.30 4.79
N VAL A 266 -16.07 18.87 5.93
CA VAL A 266 -14.79 19.36 6.50
C VAL A 266 -13.96 18.15 6.91
N LYS A 267 -12.71 18.11 6.47
CA LYS A 267 -11.76 17.03 6.80
C LYS A 267 -10.48 17.64 7.38
N ILE A 268 -9.97 17.05 8.45
CA ILE A 268 -8.67 17.40 9.02
C ILE A 268 -7.74 16.21 8.83
N ALA A 269 -6.58 16.46 8.24
CA ALA A 269 -5.49 15.51 8.12
C ALA A 269 -4.25 16.01 8.84
N ASN A 270 -3.43 15.10 9.39
CA ASN A 270 -2.14 15.43 9.95
C ASN A 270 -1.03 14.83 9.09
N TYR A 271 0.09 15.52 9.01
CA TYR A 271 1.27 15.13 8.26
C TYR A 271 2.48 15.18 9.19
N TYR A 272 3.27 14.13 9.20
CA TYR A 272 4.53 14.09 9.93
C TYR A 272 5.64 14.32 8.92
N ASP A 273 6.21 15.50 8.96
CA ASP A 273 7.36 15.85 8.10
C ASP A 273 8.66 15.20 8.64
N GLU A 274 8.64 14.83 9.94
CA GLU A 274 9.67 14.07 10.62
C GLU A 274 9.05 12.93 11.45
N PRO A 275 9.80 11.87 11.81
CA PRO A 275 9.29 10.82 12.67
C PRO A 275 8.67 11.37 13.96
N PRO A 276 7.46 10.93 14.36
CA PRO A 276 6.71 11.54 15.45
C PRO A 276 7.21 11.13 16.83
N TYR A 277 8.48 11.38 17.12
CA TYR A 277 9.12 11.09 18.40
C TYR A 277 9.26 12.34 19.25
N ILE A 278 9.07 12.19 20.55
CA ILE A 278 9.34 13.24 21.52
C ILE A 278 10.01 12.65 22.76
N ALA A 279 11.07 13.29 23.24
CA ALA A 279 11.66 13.01 24.53
C ALA A 279 11.31 14.11 25.54
N SER A 280 11.72 13.92 26.79
CA SER A 280 11.61 14.98 27.80
C SER A 280 12.39 16.21 27.35
N ASP A 281 11.77 17.36 27.58
CA ASP A 281 12.32 18.68 27.23
C ASP A 281 12.53 18.90 25.72
N GLU A 282 11.95 18.05 24.88
CA GLU A 282 11.89 18.23 23.44
C GLU A 282 10.55 18.82 22.99
N LYS A 283 10.56 19.35 21.79
CA LYS A 283 9.39 19.81 21.06
C LYS A 283 9.23 19.04 19.77
N ILE A 284 8.00 18.82 19.36
CA ILE A 284 7.66 18.34 18.03
C ILE A 284 6.62 19.25 17.40
N THR A 285 6.74 19.52 16.11
CA THR A 285 5.76 20.25 15.33
C THR A 285 5.10 19.30 14.35
N VAL A 286 3.78 19.23 14.39
CA VAL A 286 2.99 18.41 13.48
C VAL A 286 2.22 19.33 12.54
N ARG A 287 2.34 19.12 11.23
CA ARG A 287 1.60 19.85 10.20
C ARG A 287 0.22 19.26 10.00
N PHE A 288 -0.76 20.13 9.83
CA PHE A 288 -2.15 19.77 9.57
C PHE A 288 -2.68 20.46 8.33
N GLY A 289 -3.52 19.76 7.58
CA GLY A 289 -4.38 20.34 6.57
C GLY A 289 -5.84 20.28 7.02
N ILE A 290 -6.59 21.35 6.78
CA ILE A 290 -8.04 21.38 6.87
C ILE A 290 -8.61 21.60 5.47
N GLU A 291 -9.41 20.65 5.00
CA GLU A 291 -10.05 20.65 3.68
C GLU A 291 -11.51 21.07 3.82
N ASN A 292 -11.96 21.99 2.97
CA ASN A 292 -13.34 22.40 2.83
C ASN A 292 -13.96 21.83 1.58
N ASN A 293 -14.72 20.75 1.70
CA ASN A 293 -15.44 20.10 0.61
C ASN A 293 -16.83 20.69 0.34
N SER A 294 -17.19 21.76 1.08
CA SER A 294 -18.47 22.44 0.92
C SER A 294 -18.44 23.54 -0.14
N GLU A 295 -19.62 24.04 -0.52
CA GLU A 295 -19.80 25.13 -1.50
C GLU A 295 -19.72 26.53 -0.87
N LYS A 296 -19.42 26.65 0.43
CA LYS A 296 -19.33 27.89 1.19
C LYS A 296 -18.04 27.98 1.96
N THR A 297 -17.52 29.20 2.14
CA THR A 297 -16.39 29.45 3.04
C THR A 297 -16.74 28.95 4.44
N ILE A 298 -15.88 28.11 5.01
CA ILE A 298 -15.97 27.69 6.41
C ILE A 298 -15.07 28.58 7.26
N ALA A 299 -15.56 28.99 8.41
CA ALA A 299 -14.75 29.70 9.39
C ALA A 299 -15.07 29.19 10.80
N GLY A 300 -14.06 28.93 11.60
CA GLY A 300 -14.26 28.36 12.92
C GLY A 300 -13.04 28.44 13.83
N GLY A 301 -13.21 27.94 15.04
CA GLY A 301 -12.18 27.80 16.03
C GLY A 301 -11.44 26.47 15.89
N LEU A 302 -10.15 26.47 16.17
CA LEU A 302 -9.33 25.28 16.33
C LEU A 302 -9.00 25.12 17.82
N SER A 303 -9.12 23.89 18.33
CA SER A 303 -8.75 23.55 19.71
C SER A 303 -8.02 22.22 19.76
N GLY A 304 -7.12 22.07 20.71
CA GLY A 304 -6.39 20.83 20.98
C GLY A 304 -6.70 20.31 22.40
N LYS A 305 -6.61 19.00 22.63
CA LYS A 305 -6.83 18.38 23.94
C LYS A 305 -5.55 18.37 24.80
N GLU A 306 -5.69 18.70 26.04
CA GLU A 306 -4.72 19.26 26.98
C GLU A 306 -3.99 18.25 27.88
N ASN A 307 -3.23 17.30 27.39
CA ASN A 307 -2.36 16.59 28.34
C ASN A 307 -0.87 17.03 28.28
N PHE A 308 -0.54 17.88 27.32
CA PHE A 308 0.76 18.49 27.11
C PHE A 308 0.52 19.95 26.72
N GLU A 309 1.53 20.81 26.85
CA GLU A 309 1.45 22.15 26.27
C GLU A 309 1.39 22.07 24.76
N CYS A 310 0.19 21.98 24.20
CA CYS A 310 -0.06 22.06 22.77
C CYS A 310 -0.33 23.51 22.38
N LYS A 311 0.46 24.03 21.46
CA LYS A 311 0.25 25.35 20.88
C LYS A 311 -0.14 25.22 19.43
N LEU A 312 -1.34 25.67 19.11
CA LEU A 312 -1.80 25.82 17.73
C LEU A 312 -1.22 27.08 17.10
N SER A 313 -0.76 27.00 15.86
CA SER A 313 -0.30 28.18 15.09
C SER A 313 -1.43 29.15 14.80
N ALA A 314 -2.68 28.67 14.79
CA ALA A 314 -3.88 29.48 14.61
C ALA A 314 -5.01 28.97 15.52
N ALA A 315 -5.62 29.85 16.29
CA ALA A 315 -6.82 29.54 17.08
C ALA A 315 -8.11 29.65 16.25
N LYS A 316 -8.06 30.35 15.12
CA LYS A 316 -9.18 30.51 14.18
C LYS A 316 -8.66 30.31 12.75
N ILE A 317 -9.46 29.67 11.93
CA ILE A 317 -9.13 29.43 10.54
C ILE A 317 -10.36 29.67 9.67
N ALA A 318 -10.12 30.18 8.46
CA ALA A 318 -11.12 30.29 7.41
C ALA A 318 -10.59 29.59 6.15
N VAL A 319 -11.42 28.80 5.50
CA VAL A 319 -11.05 28.04 4.31
C VAL A 319 -12.13 28.23 3.26
N GLU A 320 -11.70 28.67 2.07
CA GLU A 320 -12.58 28.90 0.94
C GLU A 320 -13.22 27.59 0.43
N PRO A 321 -14.33 27.65 -0.32
CA PRO A 321 -14.95 26.49 -0.94
C PRO A 321 -13.97 25.66 -1.77
N LYS A 322 -14.04 24.33 -1.66
CA LYS A 322 -13.22 23.38 -2.43
C LYS A 322 -11.72 23.66 -2.34
N SER A 323 -11.28 24.17 -1.21
CA SER A 323 -9.86 24.47 -0.95
C SER A 323 -9.39 23.90 0.38
N ALA A 324 -8.09 24.01 0.64
CA ALA A 324 -7.47 23.57 1.89
C ALA A 324 -6.61 24.71 2.47
N ALA A 325 -6.43 24.67 3.79
CA ALA A 325 -5.50 25.53 4.49
C ALA A 325 -4.66 24.71 5.46
N GLU A 326 -3.43 25.15 5.71
CA GLU A 326 -2.51 24.50 6.63
C GLU A 326 -2.41 25.24 7.96
N PHE A 327 -2.16 24.46 9.01
CA PHE A 327 -1.79 24.97 10.33
C PHE A 327 -0.86 23.97 11.02
N PHE A 328 -0.25 24.39 12.12
CA PHE A 328 0.74 23.59 12.83
C PHE A 328 0.33 23.45 14.30
N VAL A 329 0.69 22.29 14.86
CA VAL A 329 0.55 22.01 16.30
C VAL A 329 1.93 21.76 16.87
N GLU A 330 2.41 22.64 17.72
CA GLU A 330 3.63 22.44 18.50
C GLU A 330 3.25 21.74 19.81
N ILE A 331 3.91 20.63 20.10
CA ILE A 331 3.76 19.85 21.32
C ILE A 331 5.05 19.95 22.13
N ASN A 332 4.93 20.35 23.37
CA ASN A 332 6.05 20.52 24.29
C ASN A 332 5.96 19.47 25.40
N CYS A 333 6.99 18.66 25.57
CA CYS A 333 7.06 17.68 26.65
C CYS A 333 7.96 18.17 27.77
N LYS A 334 7.39 18.75 28.83
CA LYS A 334 8.15 19.30 29.95
C LYS A 334 8.51 18.29 31.05
N ARG A 335 7.93 17.08 31.05
CA ARG A 335 8.10 16.11 32.13
C ARG A 335 8.17 14.67 31.62
N THR A 336 9.21 13.95 31.98
CA THR A 336 9.43 12.54 31.64
C THR A 336 8.42 11.59 32.25
N GLU A 337 7.92 11.87 33.43
CA GLU A 337 6.99 11.01 34.16
C GLU A 337 5.62 10.84 33.49
N TRP A 338 5.29 11.76 32.56
CA TRP A 338 4.02 11.76 31.82
C TRP A 338 4.16 11.19 30.40
N LEU A 339 5.38 10.86 29.99
CA LEU A 339 5.66 10.41 28.63
C LEU A 339 5.36 8.92 28.52
N ALA A 340 4.21 8.59 27.96
CA ALA A 340 3.86 7.23 27.60
C ALA A 340 4.51 6.86 26.24
N ASP A 341 4.64 5.56 25.97
CA ASP A 341 5.05 5.09 24.62
C ASP A 341 4.08 5.62 23.55
N LYS A 342 2.82 5.75 23.90
CA LYS A 342 1.75 6.26 23.05
C LYS A 342 1.09 7.47 23.71
N ASN A 343 1.21 8.62 23.08
CA ASN A 343 0.57 9.86 23.48
C ASN A 343 -0.40 10.26 22.37
N ILE A 344 -1.71 10.24 22.66
CA ILE A 344 -2.75 10.56 21.68
C ILE A 344 -3.28 11.96 21.95
N PHE A 345 -3.22 12.77 20.91
CA PHE A 345 -3.74 14.13 20.84
C PHE A 345 -4.96 14.18 19.92
N ALA A 346 -5.75 15.20 20.06
CA ALA A 346 -6.85 15.49 19.16
C ALA A 346 -6.84 16.98 18.80
N VAL A 347 -7.08 17.28 17.54
CA VAL A 347 -7.39 18.63 17.05
C VAL A 347 -8.84 18.63 16.62
N LYS A 348 -9.57 19.64 17.03
CA LYS A 348 -10.98 19.86 16.69
C LYS A 348 -11.14 21.19 15.96
N PHE A 349 -12.00 21.18 14.97
CA PHE A 349 -12.54 22.37 14.33
C PHE A 349 -14.02 22.49 14.68
N GLU A 350 -14.44 23.69 15.06
CA GLU A 350 -15.84 24.03 15.35
C GLU A 350 -16.21 25.28 14.54
N GLY A 351 -16.98 25.05 13.48
CA GLY A 351 -17.45 26.11 12.58
C GLY A 351 -18.71 26.80 13.09
N LYS A 352 -18.89 28.07 12.73
CA LYS A 352 -20.06 28.90 13.10
C LYS A 352 -21.40 28.30 12.62
N SER A 353 -21.39 27.44 11.62
CA SER A 353 -22.57 26.77 11.05
C SER A 353 -22.89 25.41 11.69
N GLY A 354 -22.22 25.06 12.81
CA GLY A 354 -22.35 23.74 13.44
C GLY A 354 -21.55 22.64 12.76
N LEU A 355 -20.78 22.95 11.72
CA LEU A 355 -19.84 22.00 11.10
C LEU A 355 -18.70 21.70 12.07
N THR A 356 -18.43 20.43 12.30
CA THR A 356 -17.34 19.99 13.17
C THR A 356 -16.48 18.97 12.49
N ALA A 357 -15.18 18.97 12.78
CA ALA A 357 -14.25 17.93 12.40
C ALA A 357 -13.28 17.66 13.54
N GLU A 358 -12.88 16.41 13.71
CA GLU A 358 -11.88 16.00 14.70
C GLU A 358 -10.83 15.11 14.04
N ARG A 359 -9.56 15.35 14.36
CA ARG A 359 -8.45 14.47 13.99
C ARG A 359 -7.67 14.08 15.22
N LYS A 360 -7.61 12.76 15.49
CA LYS A 360 -6.70 12.19 16.50
C LYS A 360 -5.38 11.83 15.83
N PHE A 361 -4.28 12.10 16.52
CA PHE A 361 -2.94 11.79 16.05
C PHE A 361 -2.05 11.35 17.22
N GLY A 362 -1.00 10.60 16.93
CA GLY A 362 -0.11 10.03 17.94
C GLY A 362 1.27 10.65 17.92
N VAL A 363 1.87 10.80 19.09
CA VAL A 363 3.29 11.09 19.28
C VAL A 363 3.89 10.03 20.19
N ILE A 364 5.06 9.52 19.83
CA ILE A 364 5.75 8.44 20.52
C ILE A 364 6.75 9.02 21.50
N GLY A 365 6.66 8.57 22.75
CA GLY A 365 7.64 8.92 23.76
C GLY A 365 8.92 8.14 23.58
N LYS A 366 10.04 8.84 23.43
CA LYS A 366 11.39 8.26 23.54
C LYS A 366 11.68 8.06 25.02
N ARG A 367 11.78 6.81 25.45
CA ARG A 367 12.30 6.50 26.79
C ARG A 367 13.80 6.36 26.75
N ARG A 368 14.51 6.81 27.80
CA ARG A 368 15.98 6.71 27.90
C ARG A 368 16.52 5.28 27.91
N TYR A 369 15.66 4.27 28.07
CA TYR A 369 16.03 2.85 28.17
C TYR A 369 15.16 1.98 27.28
N LEU A 370 15.18 2.22 25.95
CA LEU A 370 14.74 1.20 25.00
C LEU A 370 15.90 0.22 24.83
N VAL A 371 15.85 -0.88 25.57
CA VAL A 371 16.70 -2.04 25.29
C VAL A 371 16.07 -2.70 24.08
N TYR A 372 16.68 -2.51 22.92
CA TYR A 372 16.36 -3.32 21.74
C TYR A 372 16.95 -4.71 21.98
N GLY A 373 16.14 -5.63 22.48
CA GLY A 373 16.41 -7.05 22.40
C GLY A 373 15.80 -7.61 21.14
N PRO A 374 16.42 -8.58 20.47
CA PRO A 374 15.75 -9.32 19.42
C PRO A 374 14.58 -10.07 20.06
N PHE A 375 13.36 -9.70 19.67
CA PHE A 375 12.20 -10.50 19.99
C PHE A 375 12.10 -11.60 18.93
N TRP A 376 12.39 -12.82 19.37
CA TRP A 376 12.10 -14.03 18.61
C TRP A 376 10.64 -14.45 18.73
#